data_96a829b22603c9e2e8df134540e50470
#
_entry.id   96a829b22603c9e2e8df134540e50470
#
_cell.length_a   1.000
_cell.length_b   1.000
_cell.length_c   1.000
_cell.angle_alpha   90.00
_cell.angle_beta   90.00
_cell.angle_gamma   90.00
#
_symmetry.space_group_name_H-M   'P 1'
#
loop_
_entity.id
_entity.type
_entity.pdbx_description
1 polymer ?
#
loop_
_entity_poly.entity_id
_entity_poly.type
_entity_poly.pdbx_seq_one_letter_code
_entity_poly.pdbx_strand_id
1 'polypeptide(L)' 'MNRIAAFIRDSRKAARLTQEEFAVRSGLGLRFVRELEQGKPTVR' A
#
# COMPACT_ATOMS: atom_id res chain seq x y z
N MET A 1 6.71 10.67 -9.09
CA MET A 1 5.31 10.21 -9.15
C MET A 1 5.26 8.70 -9.20
N ASN A 2 4.42 8.12 -8.40
CA ASN A 2 4.38 6.68 -8.30
C ASN A 2 2.94 6.18 -8.51
N ARG A 3 2.69 5.58 -9.67
CA ARG A 3 1.37 5.08 -10.00
C ARG A 3 0.96 3.94 -9.08
N ILE A 4 1.92 3.13 -8.69
CA ILE A 4 1.63 2.01 -7.83
C ILE A 4 1.14 2.49 -6.47
N ALA A 5 1.76 3.55 -5.95
CA ALA A 5 1.35 4.10 -4.68
C ALA A 5 -0.09 4.58 -4.74
N ALA A 6 -0.44 5.28 -5.81
CA ALA A 6 -1.80 5.78 -5.95
C ALA A 6 -2.78 4.64 -6.10
N PHE A 7 -2.42 3.64 -6.90
CA PHE A 7 -3.30 2.49 -7.11
C PHE A 7 -3.57 1.74 -5.81
N ILE A 8 -2.52 1.50 -5.06
CA ILE A 8 -2.65 0.77 -3.79
C ILE A 8 -3.54 1.55 -2.82
N ARG A 9 -3.28 2.84 -2.70
CA ARG A 9 -4.05 3.67 -1.80
C ARG A 9 -5.53 3.73 -2.21
N ASP A 10 -5.77 3.92 -3.50
CA ASP A 10 -7.14 4.00 -3.99
C ASP A 10 -7.87 2.68 -3.79
N SER A 11 -7.20 1.58 -4.07
CA SER A 11 -7.79 0.26 -3.88
C SER A 11 -8.14 0.04 -2.42
N ARG A 12 -7.23 0.43 -1.54
CA ARG A 12 -7.44 0.26 -0.10
C ARG A 12 -8.64 1.08 0.37
N LYS A 13 -8.69 2.33 -0.06
CA LYS A 13 -9.77 3.21 0.36
C LYS A 13 -11.10 2.78 -0.22
N ALA A 14 -11.10 2.29 -1.44
CA ALA A 14 -12.32 1.80 -2.05
C ALA A 14 -12.89 0.62 -1.28
N ALA A 15 -12.03 -0.19 -0.69
CA ALA A 15 -12.44 -1.31 0.12
C ALA A 15 -12.64 -0.92 1.58
N ARG A 16 -12.40 0.33 1.93
CA ARG A 16 -12.55 0.84 3.28
C ARG A 16 -11.66 0.12 4.28
N LEU A 17 -10.44 -0.12 3.87
CA LEU A 17 -9.47 -0.83 4.70
C LEU A 17 -8.42 0.13 5.22
N THR A 18 -7.98 -0.12 6.45
CA THR A 18 -6.80 0.56 6.96
C THR A 18 -5.57 -0.06 6.30
N GLN A 19 -4.42 0.58 6.47
CA GLN A 19 -3.18 0.01 5.94
C GLN A 19 -2.93 -1.37 6.54
N GLU A 20 -3.19 -1.51 7.83
CA GLU A 20 -2.98 -2.80 8.49
C GLU A 20 -3.90 -3.87 7.93
N GLU A 21 -5.16 -3.52 7.73
CA GLU A 21 -6.11 -4.47 7.19
C GLU A 21 -5.74 -4.88 5.78
N PHE A 22 -5.32 -3.91 4.99
CA PHE A 22 -4.92 -4.19 3.62
C PHE A 22 -3.69 -5.09 3.60
N ALA A 23 -2.73 -4.84 4.50
CA ALA A 23 -1.53 -5.64 4.56
C ALA A 23 -1.86 -7.10 4.88
N VAL A 24 -2.77 -7.31 5.82
CA VAL A 24 -3.17 -8.65 6.19
C VAL A 24 -3.87 -9.36 5.03
N ARG A 25 -4.81 -8.67 4.40
CA ARG A 25 -5.60 -9.30 3.34
C ARG A 25 -4.77 -9.58 2.09
N SER A 26 -3.81 -8.72 1.81
CA SER A 26 -2.99 -8.89 0.62
C SER A 26 -1.83 -9.84 0.84
N GLY A 27 -1.51 -10.15 2.09
CA GLY A 27 -0.35 -10.97 2.39
C GLY A 27 0.95 -10.20 2.36
N LEU A 28 0.87 -8.89 2.18
CA LEU A 28 2.05 -8.04 2.22
C LEU A 28 2.29 -7.58 3.65
N GLY A 29 3.52 -7.20 3.95
CA GLY A 29 3.80 -6.66 5.27
C GLY A 29 3.31 -5.23 5.39
N LEU A 30 2.94 -4.83 6.60
CA LEU A 30 2.48 -3.46 6.83
C LEU A 30 3.55 -2.44 6.44
N ARG A 31 4.78 -2.73 6.77
CA ARG A 31 5.87 -1.83 6.43
C ARG A 31 5.99 -1.67 4.92
N PHE A 32 5.83 -2.77 4.21
CA PHE A 32 5.90 -2.74 2.76
C PHE A 32 4.76 -1.92 2.18
N VAL A 33 3.55 -2.10 2.71
CA VAL A 33 2.41 -1.33 2.25
C VAL A 33 2.61 0.16 2.49
N ARG A 34 3.14 0.50 3.65
CA ARG A 34 3.40 1.90 3.96
C ARG A 34 4.39 2.51 2.97
N GLU A 35 5.44 1.78 2.67
CA GLU A 35 6.45 2.28 1.75
C GLU A 35 5.89 2.43 0.35
N LEU A 36 5.06 1.49 -0.06
CA LEU A 36 4.41 1.58 -1.36
C LEU A 36 3.55 2.83 -1.45
N GLU A 37 2.76 3.09 -0.43
CA GLU A 37 1.85 4.23 -0.47
C GLU A 37 2.59 5.56 -0.39
N GLN A 38 3.76 5.57 0.20
CA GLN A 38 4.56 6.78 0.25
C GLN A 38 5.26 7.06 -1.07
N GLY A 39 5.27 6.09 -1.95
CA GLY A 39 5.93 6.26 -3.24
C GLY A 39 7.43 6.16 -3.17
N LYS A 40 7.95 5.68 -2.06
CA LYS A 40 9.39 5.52 -1.92
C LYS A 40 9.88 4.34 -2.72
N PRO A 41 11.09 4.43 -3.27
CA PRO A 41 11.67 3.27 -3.92
C PRO A 41 11.91 2.18 -2.90
N THR A 42 11.43 1.00 -3.22
CA THR A 42 11.62 -0.14 -2.34
C THR A 42 12.79 -1.00 -2.78
N VAL A 43 13.37 -0.65 -3.90
CA VAL A 43 14.52 -1.36 -4.44
C VAL A 43 15.78 -0.69 -3.97
N ARG A 44 16.76 -1.48 -3.65
CA ARG A 44 18.01 -0.95 -3.12
C ARG A 44 19.11 -1.03 -4.15
#